data_649aafcfed899da7bd400bc51ed60c64
#
_entry.id   649aafcfed899da7bd400bc51ed60c64
#
_cell.length_a   1.000
_cell.length_b   1.000
_cell.length_c   1.000
_cell.angle_alpha   90.00
_cell.angle_beta   90.00
_cell.angle_gamma   90.00
#
_symmetry.space_group_name_H-M   'P 1'
#
loop_
_entity.id
_entity.type
_entity.pdbx_description
1 polymer ?
#
loop_
_entity_poly.entity_id
_entity_poly.type
_entity_poly.pdbx_seq_one_letter_code
_entity_poly.pdbx_strand_id
1 'polypeptide(L)'
;MKTFFKEPLVHFLAAGIGLFVVFGIVNRDEPEEDPSVVVVDHDALLAFVQYRIKAFNPELAEKKLQALSDVDLERLIDDYVREEVLHREALALELDEDDYVIRRRLVQKLEFITEGFAEAAIEADEAALRRYFEANKADYYVQPFVTFTHVFFSTEDRPHKEALAQAEKKLEELNRASTPFSDAPKHGDRFLYHVNYVERTPDYVASHFGLTMAKEIFGLEPNDLVWYGPFHSPYGVHLVQLITNEPGRDADFAEIEGRVREDWKRATIREKTDEAIADIVDAYDVRVTYQRDAAPKATAAAESPHEQ
;
A
#
# COMPACT_ATOMS: atom_id res chain seq x y z
N MET A 1 68.21 25.95 -15.74
CA MET A 1 67.64 24.57 -15.68
C MET A 1 67.52 23.98 -14.29
N LYS A 2 68.09 24.53 -13.22
CA LYS A 2 68.03 23.95 -11.85
C LYS A 2 66.81 24.34 -11.00
N THR A 3 65.96 25.28 -11.46
CA THR A 3 64.78 25.77 -10.71
C THR A 3 63.49 25.03 -11.09
N PHE A 4 63.42 24.43 -12.26
CA PHE A 4 62.22 23.74 -12.79
C PHE A 4 61.84 22.49 -11.92
N PHE A 5 62.85 21.77 -11.38
CA PHE A 5 62.62 20.60 -10.53
C PHE A 5 62.24 20.94 -9.08
N LYS A 6 62.14 22.22 -8.71
CA LYS A 6 61.72 22.66 -7.35
C LYS A 6 60.29 23.21 -7.31
N GLU A 7 59.61 23.23 -8.42
CA GLU A 7 58.23 23.74 -8.49
C GLU A 7 57.26 22.67 -7.99
N PRO A 8 56.34 23.01 -7.06
CA PRO A 8 55.34 22.08 -6.53
C PRO A 8 54.48 21.44 -7.65
N LEU A 9 54.22 22.16 -8.75
CA LEU A 9 53.47 21.72 -9.90
C LEU A 9 54.15 20.54 -10.61
N VAL A 10 55.51 20.56 -10.72
CA VAL A 10 56.31 19.49 -11.35
C VAL A 10 56.26 18.21 -10.51
N HIS A 11 56.28 18.35 -9.20
CA HIS A 11 56.17 17.19 -8.29
C HIS A 11 54.75 16.59 -8.34
N PHE A 12 53.72 17.43 -8.42
CA PHE A 12 52.33 16.98 -8.57
C PHE A 12 52.11 16.23 -9.89
N LEU A 13 52.65 16.77 -10.98
CA LEU A 13 52.57 16.14 -12.30
C LEU A 13 53.36 14.79 -12.31
N ALA A 14 54.52 14.76 -11.74
CA ALA A 14 55.35 13.53 -11.62
C ALA A 14 54.67 12.47 -10.75
N ALA A 15 54.03 12.89 -9.63
CA ALA A 15 53.24 11.99 -8.79
C ALA A 15 51.97 11.48 -9.51
N GLY A 16 51.28 12.32 -10.29
CA GLY A 16 50.13 11.92 -11.12
C GLY A 16 50.52 10.92 -12.21
N ILE A 17 51.63 11.16 -12.91
CA ILE A 17 52.17 10.20 -13.89
C ILE A 17 52.58 8.88 -13.21
N GLY A 18 53.25 8.96 -12.04
CA GLY A 18 53.63 7.80 -11.24
C GLY A 18 52.41 6.95 -10.82
N LEU A 19 51.35 7.61 -10.32
CA LEU A 19 50.07 6.98 -9.98
C LEU A 19 49.41 6.34 -11.19
N PHE A 20 49.43 7.04 -12.34
CA PHE A 20 48.85 6.51 -13.60
C PHE A 20 49.59 5.28 -14.11
N VAL A 21 50.94 5.27 -14.00
CA VAL A 21 51.79 4.12 -14.35
C VAL A 21 51.52 2.95 -13.37
N VAL A 22 51.45 3.21 -12.07
CA VAL A 22 51.10 2.19 -11.05
C VAL A 22 49.74 1.63 -11.31
N PHE A 23 48.75 2.48 -11.57
CA PHE A 23 47.38 2.06 -11.95
C PHE A 23 47.39 1.18 -13.20
N GLY A 24 48.09 1.56 -14.25
CA GLY A 24 48.23 0.79 -15.48
C GLY A 24 48.99 -0.53 -15.31
N ILE A 25 49.88 -0.65 -14.29
CA ILE A 25 50.60 -1.91 -13.98
C ILE A 25 49.69 -2.82 -13.12
N VAL A 26 48.97 -2.25 -12.17
CA VAL A 26 48.08 -3.00 -11.27
C VAL A 26 46.84 -3.52 -12.03
N ASN A 27 46.30 -2.75 -12.96
CA ASN A 27 45.16 -3.17 -13.80
C ASN A 27 45.55 -3.89 -15.10
N ARG A 28 46.84 -4.22 -15.28
CA ARG A 28 47.28 -4.95 -16.48
C ARG A 28 46.90 -6.43 -16.53
N ASP A 29 46.46 -6.98 -15.39
CA ASP A 29 46.16 -8.41 -15.26
C ASP A 29 44.64 -8.72 -15.21
N GLU A 30 43.77 -7.77 -15.46
CA GLU A 30 42.42 -8.14 -15.87
C GLU A 30 42.50 -8.41 -17.39
N PRO A 31 42.39 -9.67 -17.82
CA PRO A 31 42.25 -9.97 -19.26
C PRO A 31 41.03 -9.20 -19.75
N GLU A 32 41.15 -8.41 -20.82
CA GLU A 32 39.98 -7.94 -21.55
C GLU A 32 39.15 -9.20 -21.82
N GLU A 33 38.07 -9.39 -21.06
CA GLU A 33 37.19 -10.53 -21.29
C GLU A 33 36.70 -10.43 -22.73
N ASP A 34 37.05 -11.41 -23.51
CA ASP A 34 36.58 -11.53 -24.90
C ASP A 34 35.04 -11.47 -24.85
N PRO A 35 34.42 -10.45 -25.43
CA PRO A 35 32.97 -10.25 -25.33
C PRO A 35 32.18 -11.43 -25.92
N SER A 36 32.85 -12.30 -26.72
CA SER A 36 32.25 -13.51 -27.27
C SER A 36 32.29 -14.71 -26.31
N VAL A 37 33.00 -14.61 -25.18
CA VAL A 37 33.10 -15.70 -24.20
C VAL A 37 32.08 -15.51 -23.09
N VAL A 38 31.19 -16.47 -22.93
CA VAL A 38 30.26 -16.53 -21.76
C VAL A 38 30.81 -17.57 -20.78
N VAL A 39 31.22 -17.08 -19.60
CA VAL A 39 31.67 -17.95 -18.52
C VAL A 39 30.47 -18.35 -17.69
N VAL A 40 30.22 -19.65 -17.56
CA VAL A 40 29.14 -20.18 -16.70
C VAL A 40 29.80 -20.85 -15.51
N ASP A 41 29.94 -20.09 -14.46
CA ASP A 41 30.46 -20.59 -13.18
C ASP A 41 29.35 -20.80 -12.14
N HIS A 42 29.75 -21.29 -10.98
CA HIS A 42 28.81 -21.56 -9.88
C HIS A 42 28.08 -20.30 -9.40
N ASP A 43 28.80 -19.19 -9.30
CA ASP A 43 28.26 -17.93 -8.77
C ASP A 43 27.24 -17.33 -9.75
N ALA A 44 27.50 -17.40 -11.05
CA ALA A 44 26.59 -16.99 -12.10
C ALA A 44 25.28 -17.79 -12.06
N LEU A 45 25.38 -19.13 -11.96
CA LEU A 45 24.19 -19.98 -11.84
C LEU A 45 23.44 -19.76 -10.53
N LEU A 46 24.15 -19.55 -9.43
CA LEU A 46 23.54 -19.25 -8.14
C LEU A 46 22.74 -17.95 -8.19
N ALA A 47 23.32 -16.88 -8.74
CA ALA A 47 22.64 -15.61 -8.96
C ALA A 47 21.43 -15.77 -9.87
N PHE A 48 21.57 -16.50 -10.98
CA PHE A 48 20.49 -16.75 -11.92
C PHE A 48 19.31 -17.50 -11.29
N VAL A 49 19.59 -18.52 -10.47
CA VAL A 49 18.55 -19.22 -9.70
C VAL A 49 17.84 -18.28 -8.73
N GLN A 50 18.56 -17.40 -8.02
CA GLN A 50 17.94 -16.42 -7.11
C GLN A 50 16.96 -15.50 -7.84
N TYR A 51 17.33 -15.01 -9.04
CA TYR A 51 16.42 -14.19 -9.86
C TYR A 51 15.18 -14.97 -10.31
N ARG A 52 15.33 -16.22 -10.73
CA ARG A 52 14.20 -17.05 -11.19
C ARG A 52 13.21 -17.39 -10.07
N ILE A 53 13.71 -17.68 -8.86
CA ILE A 53 12.85 -17.99 -7.72
C ILE A 53 12.32 -16.74 -7.01
N LYS A 54 12.78 -15.54 -7.43
CA LYS A 54 12.46 -14.24 -6.81
C LYS A 54 12.75 -14.21 -5.31
N ALA A 55 13.78 -14.91 -4.88
CA ALA A 55 14.23 -14.97 -3.51
C ALA A 55 15.75 -14.77 -3.45
N PHE A 56 16.19 -13.66 -2.92
CA PHE A 56 17.61 -13.33 -2.72
C PHE A 56 18.13 -14.01 -1.45
N ASN A 57 18.06 -15.33 -1.44
CA ASN A 57 18.54 -16.18 -0.36
C ASN A 57 19.54 -17.21 -0.95
N PRO A 58 20.86 -17.00 -0.76
CA PRO A 58 21.89 -17.86 -1.32
C PRO A 58 21.76 -19.33 -0.86
N GLU A 59 21.39 -19.56 0.41
CA GLU A 59 21.26 -20.93 0.92
C GLU A 59 20.10 -21.69 0.26
N LEU A 60 19.00 -21.00 -0.01
CA LEU A 60 17.85 -21.59 -0.71
C LEU A 60 18.18 -21.85 -2.18
N ALA A 61 18.87 -20.93 -2.83
CA ALA A 61 19.31 -21.07 -4.22
C ALA A 61 20.30 -22.23 -4.36
N GLU A 62 21.26 -22.33 -3.45
CA GLU A 62 22.24 -23.42 -3.40
C GLU A 62 21.55 -24.80 -3.27
N LYS A 63 20.62 -24.93 -2.31
CA LYS A 63 19.84 -26.16 -2.15
C LYS A 63 19.07 -26.53 -3.41
N LYS A 64 18.51 -25.53 -4.11
CA LYS A 64 17.78 -25.77 -5.35
C LYS A 64 18.72 -26.18 -6.49
N LEU A 65 19.87 -25.50 -6.62
CA LEU A 65 20.88 -25.83 -7.63
C LEU A 65 21.40 -27.26 -7.45
N GLN A 66 21.73 -27.65 -6.21
CA GLN A 66 22.20 -28.99 -5.87
C GLN A 66 21.14 -30.08 -6.03
N ALA A 67 19.87 -29.74 -5.97
CA ALA A 67 18.76 -30.69 -6.12
C ALA A 67 18.34 -30.94 -7.57
N LEU A 68 18.94 -30.25 -8.55
CA LEU A 68 18.64 -30.43 -9.96
C LEU A 68 19.15 -31.77 -10.46
N SER A 69 18.39 -32.39 -11.37
CA SER A 69 18.92 -33.49 -12.18
C SER A 69 19.89 -32.95 -13.23
N ASP A 70 20.75 -33.82 -13.76
CA ASP A 70 21.70 -33.44 -14.85
C ASP A 70 20.98 -32.78 -16.04
N VAL A 71 19.81 -33.31 -16.41
CA VAL A 71 18.99 -32.76 -17.50
C VAL A 71 18.44 -31.38 -17.18
N ASP A 72 18.03 -31.14 -15.91
CA ASP A 72 17.51 -29.86 -15.50
C ASP A 72 18.63 -28.83 -15.33
N LEU A 73 19.83 -29.27 -14.93
CA LEU A 73 21.01 -28.41 -14.86
C LEU A 73 21.46 -27.97 -16.27
N GLU A 74 21.52 -28.90 -17.25
CA GLU A 74 21.81 -28.54 -18.64
C GLU A 74 20.81 -27.50 -19.16
N ARG A 75 19.53 -27.70 -18.91
CA ARG A 75 18.49 -26.75 -19.32
C ARG A 75 18.65 -25.39 -18.62
N LEU A 76 19.04 -25.38 -17.35
CA LEU A 76 19.31 -24.14 -16.61
C LEU A 76 20.48 -23.38 -17.20
N ILE A 77 21.55 -24.10 -17.57
CA ILE A 77 22.73 -23.53 -18.22
C ILE A 77 22.38 -22.96 -19.61
N ASP A 78 21.60 -23.68 -20.40
CA ASP A 78 21.14 -23.21 -21.71
C ASP A 78 20.27 -21.93 -21.58
N ASP A 79 19.38 -21.91 -20.60
CA ASP A 79 18.54 -20.73 -20.31
C ASP A 79 19.41 -19.53 -19.91
N TYR A 80 20.40 -19.73 -19.03
CA TYR A 80 21.32 -18.69 -18.59
C TYR A 80 22.17 -18.16 -19.80
N VAL A 81 22.80 -19.05 -20.56
CA VAL A 81 23.61 -18.63 -21.69
C VAL A 81 22.78 -17.88 -22.72
N ARG A 82 21.55 -18.34 -22.99
CA ARG A 82 20.64 -17.63 -23.89
C ARG A 82 20.32 -16.22 -23.40
N GLU A 83 19.99 -16.07 -22.10
CA GLU A 83 19.67 -14.77 -21.52
C GLU A 83 20.87 -13.83 -21.57
N GLU A 84 22.06 -14.32 -21.18
CA GLU A 84 23.29 -13.53 -21.14
C GLU A 84 23.72 -13.07 -22.56
N VAL A 85 23.68 -13.96 -23.54
CA VAL A 85 24.03 -13.61 -24.93
C VAL A 85 23.05 -12.57 -25.49
N LEU A 86 21.75 -12.77 -25.31
CA LEU A 86 20.75 -11.80 -25.77
C LEU A 86 20.87 -10.45 -25.08
N HIS A 87 21.23 -10.43 -23.79
CA HIS A 87 21.48 -9.20 -23.05
C HIS A 87 22.71 -8.44 -23.61
N ARG A 88 23.84 -9.15 -23.86
CA ARG A 88 25.03 -8.53 -24.44
C ARG A 88 24.76 -7.96 -25.85
N GLU A 89 24.04 -8.70 -26.68
CA GLU A 89 23.65 -8.24 -28.01
C GLU A 89 22.72 -7.01 -27.95
N ALA A 90 21.78 -7.01 -26.99
CA ALA A 90 20.90 -5.87 -26.78
C ALA A 90 21.67 -4.60 -26.40
N LEU A 91 22.66 -4.72 -25.50
CA LEU A 91 23.54 -3.60 -25.13
C LEU A 91 24.41 -3.15 -26.30
N ALA A 92 24.96 -4.10 -27.09
CA ALA A 92 25.74 -3.78 -28.27
C ALA A 92 24.95 -3.06 -29.39
N LEU A 93 23.62 -3.24 -29.38
CA LEU A 93 22.67 -2.54 -30.24
C LEU A 93 22.11 -1.25 -29.61
N GLU A 94 22.63 -0.85 -28.43
CA GLU A 94 22.22 0.34 -27.71
C GLU A 94 20.70 0.37 -27.42
N LEU A 95 20.05 -0.81 -27.22
CA LEU A 95 18.61 -0.92 -26.97
C LEU A 95 18.19 -0.42 -25.59
N ASP A 96 19.13 -0.17 -24.70
CA ASP A 96 18.93 0.44 -23.37
C ASP A 96 18.98 1.97 -23.42
N GLU A 97 19.55 2.56 -24.49
CA GLU A 97 19.62 4.00 -24.66
C GLU A 97 18.26 4.56 -25.05
N ASP A 98 17.90 5.69 -24.45
CA ASP A 98 16.64 6.41 -24.66
C ASP A 98 15.35 5.57 -24.44
N ASP A 99 15.46 4.36 -23.91
CA ASP A 99 14.30 3.54 -23.55
C ASP A 99 13.73 3.96 -22.17
N TYR A 100 12.52 4.56 -22.20
CA TYR A 100 11.84 4.97 -20.99
C TYR A 100 11.50 3.81 -20.04
N VAL A 101 11.27 2.61 -20.55
CA VAL A 101 10.91 1.45 -19.72
C VAL A 101 12.15 0.99 -18.94
N ILE A 102 13.30 0.90 -19.59
CA ILE A 102 14.57 0.56 -18.94
C ILE A 102 14.95 1.64 -17.93
N ARG A 103 14.89 2.91 -18.33
CA ARG A 103 15.12 4.05 -17.42
C ARG A 103 14.22 3.99 -16.18
N ARG A 104 12.92 3.77 -16.38
CA ARG A 104 11.97 3.64 -15.27
C ARG A 104 12.33 2.45 -14.35
N ARG A 105 12.78 1.35 -14.93
CA ARG A 105 13.18 0.16 -14.18
C ARG A 105 14.43 0.40 -13.32
N LEU A 106 15.40 1.13 -13.83
CA LEU A 106 16.59 1.53 -13.08
C LEU A 106 16.24 2.46 -11.92
N VAL A 107 15.36 3.45 -12.15
CA VAL A 107 14.85 4.32 -11.08
C VAL A 107 14.18 3.49 -9.99
N GLN A 108 13.24 2.61 -10.35
CA GLN A 108 12.55 1.74 -9.38
C GLN A 108 13.53 0.85 -8.60
N LYS A 109 14.60 0.37 -9.25
CA LYS A 109 15.62 -0.44 -8.58
C LYS A 109 16.41 0.37 -7.56
N LEU A 110 16.74 1.61 -7.89
CA LEU A 110 17.43 2.52 -6.96
C LEU A 110 16.53 2.88 -5.78
N GLU A 111 15.26 3.25 -6.03
CA GLU A 111 14.25 3.51 -4.99
C GLU A 111 14.14 2.31 -4.03
N PHE A 112 14.04 1.10 -4.55
CA PHE A 112 13.95 -0.13 -3.75
C PHE A 112 15.20 -0.38 -2.88
N ILE A 113 16.41 -0.14 -3.44
CA ILE A 113 17.65 -0.28 -2.68
C ILE A 113 17.71 0.76 -1.56
N THR A 114 17.32 1.99 -1.84
CA THR A 114 17.27 3.09 -0.85
C THR A 114 16.29 2.77 0.28
N GLU A 115 15.11 2.24 -0.05
CA GLU A 115 14.12 1.77 0.92
C GLU A 115 14.68 0.64 1.81
N GLY A 116 15.41 -0.32 1.22
CA GLY A 116 16.05 -1.40 1.97
C GLY A 116 17.11 -0.89 2.96
N PHE A 117 17.89 0.11 2.60
CA PHE A 117 18.83 0.76 3.53
C PHE A 117 18.10 1.53 4.63
N ALA A 118 17.03 2.25 4.29
CA ALA A 118 16.21 2.94 5.28
C ALA A 118 15.61 1.94 6.28
N GLU A 119 15.08 0.80 5.81
CA GLU A 119 14.54 -0.26 6.67
C GLU A 119 15.59 -0.85 7.60
N ALA A 120 16.79 -1.13 7.09
CA ALA A 120 17.89 -1.68 7.90
C ALA A 120 18.43 -0.71 8.97
N ALA A 121 18.22 0.60 8.80
CA ALA A 121 18.71 1.64 9.68
C ALA A 121 17.75 2.02 10.81
N ILE A 122 16.51 1.47 10.83
CA ILE A 122 15.52 1.83 11.84
C ILE A 122 15.41 0.78 12.94
N GLU A 123 15.36 1.26 14.17
CA GLU A 123 15.03 0.46 15.36
C GLU A 123 13.83 1.13 16.06
N ALA A 124 12.78 0.36 16.28
CA ALA A 124 11.60 0.83 16.99
C ALA A 124 11.82 0.75 18.50
N ASP A 125 11.95 1.89 19.17
CA ASP A 125 11.84 1.95 20.62
C ASP A 125 10.42 2.30 21.06
N GLU A 126 10.06 1.94 22.28
CA GLU A 126 8.71 2.18 22.82
C GLU A 126 8.36 3.67 22.87
N ALA A 127 9.36 4.53 23.13
CA ALA A 127 9.15 5.98 23.21
C ALA A 127 8.80 6.57 21.82
N ALA A 128 9.43 6.08 20.74
CA ALA A 128 9.10 6.46 19.38
C ALA A 128 7.69 6.01 19.00
N LEU A 129 7.31 4.77 19.35
CA LEU A 129 5.97 4.25 19.08
C LEU A 129 4.89 5.04 19.83
N ARG A 130 5.11 5.38 21.09
CA ARG A 130 4.18 6.22 21.86
C ARG A 130 4.02 7.61 21.29
N ARG A 131 5.13 8.25 20.88
CA ARG A 131 5.08 9.57 20.21
C ARG A 131 4.29 9.50 18.90
N TYR A 132 4.51 8.47 18.11
CA TYR A 132 3.79 8.27 16.86
C TYR A 132 2.30 8.05 17.10
N PHE A 133 1.95 7.21 18.07
CA PHE A 133 0.57 6.96 18.46
C PHE A 133 -0.14 8.25 18.89
N GLU A 134 0.46 9.04 19.78
CA GLU A 134 -0.14 10.31 20.25
C GLU A 134 -0.32 11.32 19.10
N ALA A 135 0.64 11.38 18.17
CA ALA A 135 0.54 12.26 17.01
C ALA A 135 -0.53 11.83 15.99
N ASN A 136 -0.86 10.53 15.94
CA ASN A 136 -1.81 9.96 14.99
C ASN A 136 -3.03 9.32 15.68
N LYS A 137 -3.36 9.74 16.88
CA LYS A 137 -4.39 9.13 17.74
C LYS A 137 -5.75 9.02 17.06
N ALA A 138 -6.10 9.99 16.23
CA ALA A 138 -7.35 10.00 15.47
C ALA A 138 -7.48 8.81 14.50
N ASP A 139 -6.37 8.28 13.96
CA ASP A 139 -6.37 7.16 13.04
C ASP A 139 -6.62 5.80 13.74
N TYR A 140 -6.54 5.83 15.08
CA TYR A 140 -6.73 4.66 15.94
C TYR A 140 -8.04 4.72 16.73
N TYR A 141 -8.91 5.68 16.43
CA TYR A 141 -10.20 5.75 17.08
C TYR A 141 -11.04 4.50 16.77
N VAL A 142 -11.53 3.86 17.81
CA VAL A 142 -12.43 2.70 17.71
C VAL A 142 -13.85 3.24 17.50
N GLN A 143 -14.41 3.00 16.34
CA GLN A 143 -15.77 3.43 16.01
C GLN A 143 -16.79 2.74 16.92
N PRO A 144 -17.90 3.42 17.27
CA PRO A 144 -18.99 2.76 17.96
C PRO A 144 -19.57 1.64 17.09
N PHE A 145 -20.09 0.59 17.73
CA PHE A 145 -20.74 -0.49 17.01
C PHE A 145 -21.92 -1.07 17.78
N VAL A 146 -22.84 -1.67 17.02
CA VAL A 146 -24.02 -2.34 17.55
C VAL A 146 -24.13 -3.76 17.02
N THR A 147 -24.68 -4.64 17.86
CA THR A 147 -25.13 -5.98 17.43
C THR A 147 -26.64 -6.07 17.67
N PHE A 148 -27.39 -6.31 16.60
CA PHE A 148 -28.85 -6.41 16.67
C PHE A 148 -29.40 -7.37 15.61
N THR A 149 -30.64 -7.82 15.85
CA THR A 149 -31.51 -8.42 14.83
C THR A 149 -32.73 -7.56 14.60
N HIS A 150 -33.43 -7.78 13.49
CA HIS A 150 -34.65 -7.07 13.24
C HIS A 150 -35.72 -7.94 12.58
N VAL A 151 -36.97 -7.52 12.77
CA VAL A 151 -38.16 -8.02 12.05
C VAL A 151 -38.64 -6.90 11.16
N PHE A 152 -38.90 -7.22 9.87
CA PHE A 152 -39.23 -6.24 8.85
C PHE A 152 -40.66 -6.39 8.36
N PHE A 153 -41.31 -5.26 8.05
CA PHE A 153 -42.62 -5.17 7.43
C PHE A 153 -42.52 -4.26 6.20
N SER A 154 -42.64 -4.85 5.02
CA SER A 154 -42.47 -4.15 3.74
C SER A 154 -43.61 -3.17 3.49
N THR A 155 -43.28 -2.05 2.85
CA THR A 155 -44.26 -1.08 2.34
C THR A 155 -44.35 -1.11 0.81
N GLU A 156 -43.71 -2.09 0.15
CA GLU A 156 -43.77 -2.23 -1.30
C GLU A 156 -45.17 -2.64 -1.80
N ASP A 157 -45.76 -3.66 -1.15
CA ASP A 157 -47.06 -4.25 -1.57
C ASP A 157 -48.21 -3.87 -0.63
N ARG A 158 -48.01 -3.01 0.36
CA ARG A 158 -49.02 -2.58 1.35
C ARG A 158 -48.85 -1.13 1.76
N PRO A 159 -49.95 -0.44 2.14
CA PRO A 159 -49.87 0.91 2.67
C PRO A 159 -49.04 0.97 3.95
N HIS A 160 -48.27 2.03 4.11
CA HIS A 160 -47.43 2.24 5.32
C HIS A 160 -48.22 2.11 6.64
N LYS A 161 -49.44 2.59 6.70
CA LYS A 161 -50.35 2.49 7.88
C LYS A 161 -50.62 1.04 8.26
N GLU A 162 -50.75 0.16 7.27
CA GLU A 162 -50.98 -1.26 7.51
C GLU A 162 -49.71 -1.98 8.00
N ALA A 163 -48.54 -1.69 7.40
CA ALA A 163 -47.29 -2.21 7.83
C ALA A 163 -46.97 -1.79 9.29
N LEU A 164 -47.28 -0.53 9.64
CA LEU A 164 -47.12 0.01 10.98
C LEU A 164 -48.01 -0.74 12.00
N ALA A 165 -49.33 -0.89 11.68
CA ALA A 165 -50.24 -1.59 12.58
C ALA A 165 -49.84 -3.08 12.78
N GLN A 166 -49.31 -3.75 11.74
CA GLN A 166 -48.78 -5.11 11.85
C GLN A 166 -47.53 -5.14 12.76
N ALA A 167 -46.64 -4.16 12.59
CA ALA A 167 -45.43 -4.07 13.41
C ALA A 167 -45.77 -3.83 14.87
N GLU A 168 -46.69 -2.89 15.19
CA GLU A 168 -47.13 -2.62 16.55
C GLU A 168 -47.72 -3.86 17.26
N LYS A 169 -48.62 -4.56 16.54
CA LYS A 169 -49.18 -5.83 17.06
C LYS A 169 -48.08 -6.88 17.28
N LYS A 170 -47.13 -6.99 16.32
CA LYS A 170 -46.05 -7.97 16.43
C LYS A 170 -45.10 -7.62 17.55
N LEU A 171 -44.82 -6.35 17.82
CA LEU A 171 -44.00 -5.90 18.92
C LEU A 171 -44.54 -6.40 20.28
N GLU A 172 -45.88 -6.26 20.48
CA GLU A 172 -46.51 -6.79 21.67
C GLU A 172 -46.39 -8.31 21.81
N GLU A 173 -46.57 -9.04 20.70
CA GLU A 173 -46.44 -10.51 20.65
C GLU A 173 -45.02 -10.96 20.99
N LEU A 174 -43.99 -10.35 20.36
CA LEU A 174 -42.57 -10.68 20.55
C LEU A 174 -42.14 -10.44 21.98
N ASN A 175 -42.54 -9.29 22.57
CA ASN A 175 -42.20 -8.94 23.94
C ASN A 175 -42.95 -9.83 24.96
N ARG A 176 -44.22 -10.15 24.72
CA ARG A 176 -44.99 -11.04 25.62
C ARG A 176 -44.43 -12.48 25.62
N ALA A 177 -43.93 -12.94 24.48
CA ALA A 177 -43.34 -14.28 24.32
C ALA A 177 -41.87 -14.32 24.71
N SER A 178 -41.22 -13.18 25.01
CA SER A 178 -39.76 -13.06 25.17
C SER A 178 -39.01 -13.75 24.03
N THR A 179 -39.41 -13.42 22.79
CA THR A 179 -38.90 -14.06 21.58
C THR A 179 -37.40 -13.81 21.42
N PRO A 180 -36.58 -14.87 21.35
CA PRO A 180 -35.13 -14.71 21.30
C PRO A 180 -34.64 -14.20 19.93
N PHE A 181 -33.46 -13.63 19.89
CA PHE A 181 -32.71 -13.15 18.72
C PHE A 181 -32.72 -14.14 17.54
N SER A 182 -32.50 -15.42 17.83
CA SER A 182 -32.43 -16.50 16.81
C SER A 182 -33.75 -16.70 16.05
N ASP A 183 -34.87 -16.29 16.61
CA ASP A 183 -36.19 -16.50 16.06
C ASP A 183 -36.69 -15.37 15.17
N ALA A 184 -35.97 -14.26 15.10
CA ALA A 184 -36.29 -13.10 14.27
C ALA A 184 -36.66 -13.48 12.81
N PRO A 185 -35.92 -14.40 12.14
CA PRO A 185 -36.23 -14.77 10.75
C PRO A 185 -37.60 -15.47 10.56
N LYS A 186 -38.22 -15.92 11.65
CA LYS A 186 -39.56 -16.58 11.62
C LYS A 186 -40.71 -15.57 11.60
N HIS A 187 -40.41 -14.28 11.79
CA HIS A 187 -41.37 -13.21 11.90
C HIS A 187 -41.15 -12.16 10.81
N GLY A 188 -42.24 -11.49 10.39
CA GLY A 188 -42.16 -10.44 9.38
C GLY A 188 -41.92 -10.87 7.95
N ASP A 189 -41.59 -9.92 7.12
CA ASP A 189 -41.30 -10.10 5.71
C ASP A 189 -39.80 -10.28 5.45
N ARG A 190 -39.47 -10.74 4.24
CA ARG A 190 -38.04 -10.86 3.84
C ARG A 190 -37.45 -9.48 3.58
N PHE A 191 -36.38 -9.14 4.30
CA PHE A 191 -35.63 -7.93 4.04
C PHE A 191 -34.59 -8.13 2.94
N LEU A 192 -34.28 -7.06 2.22
CA LEU A 192 -33.36 -7.07 1.06
C LEU A 192 -31.90 -7.41 1.48
N TYR A 193 -31.48 -6.99 2.66
CA TYR A 193 -30.13 -7.20 3.18
C TYR A 193 -30.10 -8.32 4.22
N HIS A 194 -29.51 -8.06 5.38
CA HIS A 194 -29.33 -9.06 6.44
C HIS A 194 -30.46 -8.93 7.49
N VAL A 195 -30.74 -10.04 8.17
CA VAL A 195 -31.61 -10.04 9.36
C VAL A 195 -30.82 -9.70 10.61
N ASN A 196 -29.56 -10.19 10.68
CA ASN A 196 -28.67 -10.01 11.81
C ASN A 196 -27.50 -9.10 11.44
N TYR A 197 -27.19 -8.18 12.32
CA TYR A 197 -26.11 -7.22 12.23
C TYR A 197 -25.19 -7.41 13.42
N VAL A 198 -23.97 -7.87 13.21
CA VAL A 198 -23.00 -8.15 14.27
C VAL A 198 -21.85 -7.15 14.14
N GLU A 199 -21.59 -6.37 15.20
CA GLU A 199 -20.50 -5.38 15.29
C GLU A 199 -20.50 -4.41 14.10
N ARG A 200 -21.66 -3.75 13.84
CA ARG A 200 -21.81 -2.83 12.73
C ARG A 200 -21.73 -1.39 13.18
N THR A 201 -20.93 -0.61 12.43
CA THR A 201 -20.73 0.83 12.67
C THR A 201 -21.95 1.64 12.22
N PRO A 202 -22.10 2.93 12.68
CA PRO A 202 -23.20 3.79 12.29
C PRO A 202 -23.35 3.94 10.78
N ASP A 203 -22.26 4.13 10.06
CA ASP A 203 -22.27 4.30 8.60
C ASP A 203 -22.77 3.04 7.89
N TYR A 204 -22.36 1.87 8.37
CA TYR A 204 -22.85 0.60 7.81
C TYR A 204 -24.35 0.42 8.05
N VAL A 205 -24.83 0.70 9.26
CA VAL A 205 -26.27 0.63 9.58
C VAL A 205 -27.03 1.64 8.75
N ALA A 206 -26.54 2.87 8.65
CA ALA A 206 -27.17 3.94 7.87
C ALA A 206 -27.26 3.61 6.38
N SER A 207 -26.28 2.89 5.82
CA SER A 207 -26.30 2.48 4.40
C SER A 207 -27.43 1.51 4.08
N HIS A 208 -27.93 0.74 5.07
CA HIS A 208 -29.01 -0.22 4.88
C HIS A 208 -30.37 0.32 5.37
N PHE A 209 -30.41 1.16 6.38
CA PHE A 209 -31.66 1.59 7.03
C PHE A 209 -31.93 3.09 6.93
N GLY A 210 -30.96 3.86 6.46
CA GLY A 210 -30.98 5.33 6.49
C GLY A 210 -30.49 5.92 7.80
N LEU A 211 -30.09 7.19 7.75
CA LEU A 211 -29.47 7.90 8.87
C LEU A 211 -30.36 8.00 10.12
N THR A 212 -31.69 8.18 9.92
CA THR A 212 -32.64 8.35 11.03
C THR A 212 -32.72 7.07 11.87
N MET A 213 -33.00 5.93 11.24
CA MET A 213 -33.11 4.66 11.94
C MET A 213 -31.78 4.23 12.54
N ALA A 214 -30.63 4.46 11.84
CA ALA A 214 -29.32 4.20 12.42
C ALA A 214 -29.11 4.98 13.73
N LYS A 215 -29.41 6.27 13.74
CA LYS A 215 -29.31 7.11 14.95
C LYS A 215 -30.21 6.62 16.08
N GLU A 216 -31.43 6.19 15.76
CA GLU A 216 -32.39 5.65 16.74
C GLU A 216 -31.85 4.33 17.35
N ILE A 217 -31.33 3.40 16.54
CA ILE A 217 -30.74 2.15 17.03
C ILE A 217 -29.55 2.39 17.95
N PHE A 218 -28.63 3.31 17.59
CA PHE A 218 -27.50 3.67 18.43
C PHE A 218 -27.88 4.44 19.71
N GLY A 219 -29.12 4.91 19.81
CA GLY A 219 -29.68 5.52 21.01
C GLY A 219 -30.36 4.54 21.96
N LEU A 220 -30.48 3.24 21.60
CA LEU A 220 -31.14 2.25 22.43
C LEU A 220 -30.20 1.69 23.51
N GLU A 221 -30.82 1.28 24.64
CA GLU A 221 -30.13 0.46 25.64
C GLU A 221 -30.15 -1.01 25.26
N PRO A 222 -29.01 -1.73 25.29
CA PRO A 222 -28.95 -3.16 25.00
C PRO A 222 -29.82 -3.99 25.92
N ASN A 223 -30.67 -4.86 25.32
CA ASN A 223 -31.47 -5.81 26.08
C ASN A 223 -31.88 -6.98 25.19
N ASP A 224 -31.39 -8.17 25.51
CA ASP A 224 -31.63 -9.41 24.76
C ASP A 224 -33.01 -10.03 24.97
N LEU A 225 -33.85 -9.41 25.81
CA LEU A 225 -35.23 -9.83 26.08
C LEU A 225 -36.27 -8.85 25.55
N VAL A 226 -35.86 -7.68 25.05
CA VAL A 226 -36.77 -6.60 24.66
C VAL A 226 -36.65 -6.27 23.19
N TRP A 227 -37.75 -6.28 22.49
CA TRP A 227 -37.92 -5.75 21.15
C TRP A 227 -38.34 -4.31 21.21
N TYR A 228 -37.66 -3.45 20.43
CA TYR A 228 -37.89 -2.01 20.32
C TYR A 228 -38.52 -1.67 18.99
N GLY A 229 -39.15 -0.55 18.89
CA GLY A 229 -39.74 0.00 17.68
C GLY A 229 -41.21 0.43 17.85
N PRO A 230 -41.91 0.64 16.78
CA PRO A 230 -41.49 0.50 15.39
C PRO A 230 -40.53 1.61 14.90
N PHE A 231 -39.53 1.23 14.13
CA PHE A 231 -38.60 2.11 13.43
C PHE A 231 -38.90 2.17 11.94
N HIS A 232 -38.47 3.25 11.28
CA HIS A 232 -38.76 3.48 9.87
C HIS A 232 -37.50 3.53 9.02
N SER A 233 -37.51 2.81 7.89
CA SER A 233 -36.52 2.88 6.84
C SER A 233 -37.16 3.24 5.49
N PRO A 234 -36.39 3.50 4.43
CA PRO A 234 -36.93 3.67 3.07
C PRO A 234 -37.70 2.46 2.56
N TYR A 235 -37.54 1.29 3.16
CA TYR A 235 -38.15 0.03 2.71
C TYR A 235 -39.44 -0.33 3.49
N GLY A 236 -39.64 0.23 4.67
CA GLY A 236 -40.78 -0.06 5.52
C GLY A 236 -40.52 0.11 7.00
N VAL A 237 -41.16 -0.73 7.82
CA VAL A 237 -41.18 -0.66 9.27
C VAL A 237 -40.38 -1.81 9.88
N HIS A 238 -39.65 -1.54 10.93
CA HIS A 238 -38.76 -2.51 11.57
C HIS A 238 -39.00 -2.56 13.09
N LEU A 239 -38.86 -3.77 13.64
CA LEU A 239 -38.69 -4.01 15.08
C LEU A 239 -37.29 -4.50 15.30
N VAL A 240 -36.61 -4.03 16.33
CA VAL A 240 -35.19 -4.31 16.59
C VAL A 240 -35.02 -4.91 17.99
N GLN A 241 -34.23 -5.95 18.10
CA GLN A 241 -33.70 -6.43 19.37
C GLN A 241 -32.21 -6.15 19.40
N LEU A 242 -31.77 -5.27 20.31
CA LEU A 242 -30.40 -4.82 20.44
C LEU A 242 -29.67 -5.65 21.51
N ILE A 243 -28.58 -6.31 21.12
CA ILE A 243 -27.79 -7.18 21.98
C ILE A 243 -26.63 -6.40 22.62
N THR A 244 -25.89 -5.63 21.77
CA THR A 244 -24.77 -4.80 22.26
C THR A 244 -24.81 -3.44 21.60
N ASN A 245 -24.39 -2.44 22.37
CA ASN A 245 -24.17 -1.07 21.89
C ASN A 245 -22.89 -0.55 22.55
N GLU A 246 -21.80 -0.64 21.82
CA GLU A 246 -20.50 -0.21 22.30
C GLU A 246 -20.21 1.20 21.83
N PRO A 247 -19.98 2.15 22.75
CA PRO A 247 -19.63 3.51 22.38
C PRO A 247 -18.27 3.57 21.71
N GLY A 248 -18.11 4.53 20.80
CA GLY A 248 -16.80 4.83 20.24
C GLY A 248 -15.83 5.30 21.33
N ARG A 249 -14.57 4.96 21.19
CA ARG A 249 -13.52 5.31 22.17
C ARG A 249 -12.17 5.50 21.51
N ASP A 250 -11.31 6.21 22.20
CA ASP A 250 -9.89 6.19 21.88
C ASP A 250 -9.34 4.77 22.13
N ALA A 251 -8.48 4.29 21.23
CA ALA A 251 -7.79 3.02 21.44
C ALA A 251 -6.77 3.18 22.57
N ASP A 252 -6.55 2.10 23.34
CA ASP A 252 -5.41 2.03 24.26
C ASP A 252 -4.17 1.58 23.47
N PHE A 253 -3.05 2.25 23.70
CA PHE A 253 -1.78 1.90 23.07
C PHE A 253 -1.41 0.42 23.24
N ALA A 254 -1.63 -0.13 24.44
CA ALA A 254 -1.29 -1.53 24.74
C ALA A 254 -2.13 -2.54 23.92
N GLU A 255 -3.37 -2.18 23.57
CA GLU A 255 -4.25 -3.04 22.76
C GLU A 255 -3.79 -3.10 21.29
N ILE A 256 -3.17 -2.03 20.79
CA ILE A 256 -2.87 -1.84 19.36
C ILE A 256 -1.38 -1.62 19.09
N GLU A 257 -0.49 -1.87 20.07
CA GLU A 257 0.96 -1.65 19.93
C GLU A 257 1.52 -2.28 18.65
N GLY A 258 1.11 -3.50 18.32
CA GLY A 258 1.53 -4.18 17.11
C GLY A 258 1.15 -3.41 15.83
N ARG A 259 -0.07 -2.87 15.78
CA ARG A 259 -0.53 -2.05 14.65
C ARG A 259 0.23 -0.73 14.58
N VAL A 260 0.41 -0.06 15.71
CA VAL A 260 1.17 1.19 15.80
C VAL A 260 2.62 0.98 15.35
N ARG A 261 3.24 -0.13 15.71
CA ARG A 261 4.60 -0.51 15.29
C ARG A 261 4.73 -0.64 13.78
N GLU A 262 3.80 -1.35 13.15
CA GLU A 262 3.79 -1.51 11.70
C GLU A 262 3.51 -0.20 10.96
N ASP A 263 2.61 0.63 11.46
CA ASP A 263 2.29 1.93 10.88
C ASP A 263 3.47 2.90 11.02
N TRP A 264 4.09 2.96 12.20
CA TRP A 264 5.29 3.74 12.47
C TRP A 264 6.46 3.30 11.58
N LYS A 265 6.69 1.98 11.47
CA LYS A 265 7.76 1.42 10.63
C LYS A 265 7.59 1.87 9.18
N ARG A 266 6.39 1.74 8.62
CA ARG A 266 6.09 2.16 7.24
C ARG A 266 6.27 3.67 7.05
N ALA A 267 5.79 4.47 7.98
CA ALA A 267 5.94 5.92 7.93
C ALA A 267 7.40 6.35 7.99
N THR A 268 8.18 5.79 8.91
CA THR A 268 9.61 6.11 9.11
C THR A 268 10.47 5.65 7.94
N ILE A 269 10.20 4.46 7.36
CA ILE A 269 10.90 3.98 6.16
C ILE A 269 10.65 4.96 5.01
N ARG A 270 9.39 5.36 4.79
CA ARG A 270 9.06 6.31 3.73
C ARG A 270 9.77 7.65 3.93
N GLU A 271 9.69 8.23 5.13
CA GLU A 271 10.36 9.49 5.45
C GLU A 271 11.86 9.43 5.18
N LYS A 272 12.55 8.39 5.68
CA LYS A 272 13.99 8.20 5.45
C LYS A 272 14.36 7.94 3.99
N THR A 273 13.49 7.24 3.25
CA THR A 273 13.68 7.00 1.82
C THR A 273 13.54 8.31 1.04
N ASP A 274 12.51 9.11 1.36
CA ASP A 274 12.28 10.41 0.72
C ASP A 274 13.43 11.40 1.03
N GLU A 275 13.93 11.43 2.28
CA GLU A 275 15.10 12.21 2.67
C GLU A 275 16.36 11.78 1.88
N ALA A 276 16.64 10.48 1.79
CA ALA A 276 17.80 9.98 1.07
C ALA A 276 17.73 10.27 -0.44
N ILE A 277 16.52 10.20 -1.03
CA ILE A 277 16.30 10.57 -2.44
C ILE A 277 16.48 12.08 -2.62
N ALA A 278 15.99 12.90 -1.68
CA ALA A 278 16.18 14.35 -1.72
C ALA A 278 17.68 14.71 -1.66
N ASP A 279 18.45 14.08 -0.80
CA ASP A 279 19.91 14.27 -0.71
C ASP A 279 20.61 13.93 -2.04
N ILE A 280 20.16 12.86 -2.73
CA ILE A 280 20.67 12.52 -4.06
C ILE A 280 20.34 13.62 -5.08
N VAL A 281 19.11 14.13 -5.07
CA VAL A 281 18.66 15.19 -5.99
C VAL A 281 19.43 16.50 -5.73
N ASP A 282 19.63 16.85 -4.47
CA ASP A 282 20.31 18.09 -4.06
C ASP A 282 21.81 18.10 -4.44
N ALA A 283 22.40 16.93 -4.69
CA ALA A 283 23.77 16.82 -5.20
C ALA A 283 23.90 17.24 -6.67
N TYR A 284 22.80 17.49 -7.38
CA TYR A 284 22.80 17.89 -8.79
C TYR A 284 22.52 19.39 -8.99
N ASP A 285 23.22 20.05 -9.94
CA ASP A 285 22.92 21.43 -10.37
C ASP A 285 21.74 21.39 -11.38
N VAL A 286 20.52 21.58 -10.86
CA VAL A 286 19.30 21.52 -11.66
C VAL A 286 19.02 22.88 -12.31
N ARG A 287 19.06 22.96 -13.65
CA ARG A 287 18.75 24.15 -14.44
C ARG A 287 17.45 23.98 -15.20
N VAL A 288 16.41 24.68 -14.77
CA VAL A 288 15.10 24.65 -15.44
C VAL A 288 15.03 25.76 -16.49
N THR A 289 15.02 25.36 -17.74
CA THR A 289 14.89 26.29 -18.89
C THR A 289 13.48 26.30 -19.51
N TYR A 290 12.60 25.44 -19.02
CA TYR A 290 11.21 25.36 -19.49
C TYR A 290 10.44 26.60 -19.07
N GLN A 291 9.86 27.27 -20.05
CA GLN A 291 8.90 28.38 -19.85
C GLN A 291 7.55 27.94 -20.39
N ARG A 292 6.51 28.09 -19.59
CA ARG A 292 5.15 27.82 -20.04
C ARG A 292 4.71 28.98 -20.95
N ASP A 293 4.37 28.68 -22.21
CA ASP A 293 3.75 29.66 -23.09
C ASP A 293 2.51 30.25 -22.43
N ALA A 294 2.42 31.57 -22.38
CA ALA A 294 1.23 32.22 -21.84
C ALA A 294 0.01 31.77 -22.68
N ALA A 295 -1.00 31.25 -22.02
CA ALA A 295 -2.24 30.88 -22.69
C ALA A 295 -2.73 32.10 -23.53
N PRO A 296 -3.14 31.92 -24.81
CA PRO A 296 -3.64 33.00 -25.62
C PRO A 296 -4.80 33.67 -24.86
N LYS A 297 -4.68 34.97 -24.62
CA LYS A 297 -5.76 35.78 -24.04
C LYS A 297 -7.00 35.54 -24.87
N ALA A 298 -8.06 34.99 -24.29
CA ALA A 298 -9.36 34.91 -24.93
C ALA A 298 -9.72 36.30 -25.40
N THR A 299 -9.75 36.48 -26.71
CA THR A 299 -10.20 37.74 -27.36
C THR A 299 -11.68 37.86 -26.95
N ALA A 300 -11.99 38.89 -26.17
CA ALA A 300 -13.36 39.23 -25.85
C ALA A 300 -14.11 39.39 -27.18
N ALA A 301 -15.10 38.49 -27.38
CA ALA A 301 -16.00 38.59 -28.50
C ALA A 301 -16.70 39.96 -28.41
N ALA A 302 -16.52 40.80 -29.42
CA ALA A 302 -17.20 42.07 -29.57
C ALA A 302 -18.71 41.81 -29.55
N GLU A 303 -19.39 42.45 -28.60
CA GLU A 303 -20.83 42.60 -28.62
C GLU A 303 -21.22 43.33 -29.92
N SER A 304 -21.94 42.66 -30.78
CA SER A 304 -22.60 43.30 -31.89
C SER A 304 -23.85 44.01 -31.38
N PRO A 305 -24.03 45.32 -31.65
CA PRO A 305 -25.28 45.97 -31.29
C PRO A 305 -26.35 45.54 -32.29
N HIS A 306 -27.39 44.92 -31.84
CA HIS A 306 -28.65 44.79 -32.56
C HIS A 306 -29.39 46.12 -32.46
N GLU A 307 -29.36 46.90 -33.56
CA GLU A 307 -30.35 47.94 -33.85
C GLU A 307 -31.44 47.35 -34.69
N GLN A 308 -32.67 47.69 -34.34
CA GLN A 308 -33.98 47.65 -34.99
C GLN A 308 -34.76 46.32 -34.93
#